data_7306b356ff6f9b0baab8e546598fa908
#
_entry.id   7306b356ff6f9b0baab8e546598fa908
#
_cell.length_a   1.000
_cell.length_b   1.000
_cell.length_c   1.000
_cell.angle_alpha   90.00
_cell.angle_beta   90.00
_cell.angle_gamma   90.00
#
_symmetry.space_group_name_H-M   'P 1'
#
loop_
_entity.id
_entity.type
_entity.pdbx_description
1 polymer ?
#
loop_
_entity_poly.entity_id
_entity_poly.type
_entity_poly.pdbx_seq_one_letter_code
_entity_poly.pdbx_strand_id
1 'polypeptide(L)'
;MERKMNDLPPFVSFRTFNIFLGQLKQMLPVRLDRSYWGEMYSGKTGAHLISAMRFLNFIDINARPTPRLKLLLFSDSEHRTAMFRVVAEDAYAFVLKGTLSLENATYNQIEQVFLENYNLKIDTCQRCVKFFEQFSKAAGISFG
;
A
#
# COMPACT_ATOMS: atom_id res chain seq x y z
N MET A 1 1.53 4.48 -16.00
CA MET A 1 1.35 3.02 -16.05
C MET A 1 -0.01 2.65 -15.49
N GLU A 2 -0.79 1.95 -16.28
CA GLU A 2 -2.12 1.56 -15.85
C GLU A 2 -2.07 0.44 -14.83
N ARG A 3 -2.92 0.53 -13.81
CA ARG A 3 -3.12 -0.57 -12.89
C ARG A 3 -3.99 -1.62 -13.53
N LYS A 4 -3.77 -2.87 -13.15
CA LYS A 4 -4.69 -3.91 -13.53
C LYS A 4 -6.03 -3.66 -12.86
N MET A 5 -7.11 -3.90 -13.58
CA MET A 5 -8.47 -3.65 -13.09
C MET A 5 -8.82 -4.45 -11.84
N ASN A 6 -8.12 -5.57 -11.60
CA ASN A 6 -8.38 -6.43 -10.44
C ASN A 6 -7.45 -6.16 -9.25
N ASP A 7 -6.54 -5.19 -9.37
CA ASP A 7 -5.68 -4.83 -8.26
C ASP A 7 -6.47 -3.95 -7.29
N LEU A 8 -6.65 -4.45 -6.08
CA LEU A 8 -7.35 -3.73 -5.02
C LEU A 8 -6.36 -2.95 -4.16
N PRO A 9 -6.82 -1.81 -3.58
CA PRO A 9 -6.01 -1.14 -2.57
C PRO A 9 -5.68 -2.09 -1.42
N PRO A 10 -4.53 -1.90 -0.76
CA PRO A 10 -4.16 -2.75 0.38
C PRO A 10 -5.22 -2.74 1.48
N PHE A 11 -5.52 -3.91 2.02
CA PHE A 11 -6.42 -4.07 3.15
C PHE A 11 -5.87 -5.00 4.23
N VAL A 12 -4.58 -5.36 4.14
CA VAL A 12 -3.86 -5.99 5.26
C VAL A 12 -3.67 -4.96 6.36
N SER A 13 -3.39 -5.41 7.59
CA SER A 13 -3.06 -4.44 8.63
C SER A 13 -1.75 -3.73 8.28
N PHE A 14 -1.67 -2.44 8.60
CA PHE A 14 -0.47 -1.66 8.36
C PHE A 14 0.72 -2.21 9.16
N ARG A 15 0.44 -2.73 10.35
CA ARG A 15 1.46 -3.38 11.19
C ARG A 15 2.08 -4.57 10.47
N THR A 16 1.25 -5.48 9.94
CA THR A 16 1.74 -6.65 9.20
C THR A 16 2.55 -6.22 7.99
N PHE A 17 2.07 -5.21 7.26
CA PHE A 17 2.77 -4.66 6.12
C PHE A 17 4.16 -4.12 6.51
N ASN A 18 4.26 -3.37 7.60
CA ASN A 18 5.54 -2.82 8.06
C ASN A 18 6.52 -3.91 8.52
N ILE A 19 6.00 -4.95 9.18
CA ILE A 19 6.82 -6.10 9.56
C ILE A 19 7.38 -6.77 8.31
N PHE A 20 6.55 -6.94 7.29
CA PHE A 20 6.98 -7.52 6.02
C PHE A 20 8.07 -6.67 5.36
N LEU A 21 7.92 -5.35 5.34
CA LEU A 21 8.96 -4.45 4.82
C LEU A 21 10.28 -4.61 5.58
N GLY A 22 10.20 -4.75 6.91
CA GLY A 22 11.39 -4.99 7.74
C GLY A 22 12.11 -6.30 7.39
N GLN A 23 11.35 -7.35 7.10
CA GLN A 23 11.90 -8.63 6.66
C GLN A 23 12.59 -8.49 5.30
N LEU A 24 11.97 -7.76 4.37
CA LEU A 24 12.56 -7.50 3.05
C LEU A 24 13.84 -6.68 3.15
N LYS A 25 13.92 -5.75 4.10
CA LYS A 25 15.14 -4.97 4.32
C LYS A 25 16.31 -5.85 4.76
N GLN A 26 16.04 -6.87 5.56
CA GLN A 26 17.08 -7.80 6.03
C GLN A 26 17.52 -8.74 4.91
N MET A 27 16.61 -9.21 4.10
CA MET A 27 16.92 -10.08 2.97
C MET A 27 15.90 -9.85 1.86
N LEU A 28 16.33 -9.16 0.80
CA LEU A 28 15.47 -8.89 -0.34
C LEU A 28 15.65 -9.99 -1.39
N PRO A 29 14.62 -10.82 -1.64
CA PRO A 29 14.73 -11.89 -2.64
C PRO A 29 14.65 -11.32 -4.05
N VAL A 30 15.05 -12.13 -5.03
CA VAL A 30 14.90 -11.77 -6.45
C VAL A 30 13.43 -11.65 -6.83
N ARG A 31 12.58 -12.50 -6.23
CA ARG A 31 11.13 -12.50 -6.45
C ARG A 31 10.40 -12.70 -5.13
N LEU A 32 9.30 -11.98 -4.97
CA LEU A 32 8.41 -12.13 -3.81
C LEU A 32 7.32 -13.13 -4.16
N ASP A 33 7.71 -14.34 -4.54
CA ASP A 33 6.78 -15.41 -4.86
C ASP A 33 6.48 -16.27 -3.63
N ARG A 34 5.62 -17.26 -3.80
CA ARG A 34 5.19 -18.11 -2.69
C ARG A 34 6.34 -18.89 -2.07
N SER A 35 7.38 -19.22 -2.83
CA SER A 35 8.55 -19.92 -2.30
C SER A 35 9.29 -19.06 -1.27
N TYR A 36 9.20 -17.74 -1.40
CA TYR A 36 9.79 -16.83 -0.43
C TYR A 36 8.92 -16.68 0.82
N TRP A 37 7.62 -16.36 0.64
CA TRP A 37 6.78 -15.97 1.78
C TRP A 37 5.95 -17.12 2.36
N GLY A 38 5.87 -18.25 1.68
CA GLY A 38 4.91 -19.31 2.02
C GLY A 38 5.12 -19.95 3.38
N GLU A 39 6.34 -19.89 3.94
CA GLU A 39 6.63 -20.41 5.28
C GLU A 39 6.41 -19.37 6.38
N MET A 40 6.38 -18.09 6.01
CA MET A 40 6.24 -16.99 6.97
C MET A 40 4.79 -16.58 7.20
N TYR A 41 3.95 -16.75 6.19
CA TYR A 41 2.57 -16.28 6.21
C TYR A 41 1.63 -17.36 5.68
N SER A 42 0.39 -17.35 6.19
CA SER A 42 -0.67 -18.18 5.61
C SER A 42 -0.89 -17.79 4.15
N GLY A 43 -1.44 -18.71 3.35
CA GLY A 43 -1.71 -18.45 1.94
C GLY A 43 -2.55 -17.18 1.72
N LYS A 44 -3.53 -16.95 2.59
CA LYS A 44 -4.40 -15.79 2.50
C LYS A 44 -3.64 -14.49 2.81
N THR A 45 -2.92 -14.46 3.93
CA THR A 45 -2.17 -13.26 4.34
C THR A 45 -1.06 -12.94 3.35
N GLY A 46 -0.32 -13.97 2.91
CA GLY A 46 0.73 -13.78 1.91
C GLY A 46 0.20 -13.23 0.60
N ALA A 47 -0.93 -13.77 0.12
CA ALA A 47 -1.55 -13.29 -1.11
C ALA A 47 -1.99 -11.83 -0.98
N HIS A 48 -2.52 -11.44 0.19
CA HIS A 48 -2.92 -10.05 0.44
C HIS A 48 -1.71 -9.12 0.51
N LEU A 49 -0.59 -9.56 1.09
CA LEU A 49 0.65 -8.78 1.13
C LEU A 49 1.19 -8.56 -0.29
N ILE A 50 1.20 -9.60 -1.11
CA ILE A 50 1.68 -9.49 -2.49
C ILE A 50 0.77 -8.57 -3.31
N SER A 51 -0.53 -8.67 -3.14
CA SER A 51 -1.49 -7.77 -3.78
C SER A 51 -1.22 -6.31 -3.37
N ALA A 52 -0.97 -6.07 -2.09
CA ALA A 52 -0.63 -4.73 -1.59
C ALA A 52 0.66 -4.20 -2.22
N MET A 53 1.69 -5.05 -2.28
CA MET A 53 2.97 -4.68 -2.88
C MET A 53 2.81 -4.32 -4.35
N ARG A 54 1.97 -5.05 -5.07
CA ARG A 54 1.69 -4.78 -6.49
C ARG A 54 0.93 -3.47 -6.65
N PHE A 55 -0.08 -3.23 -5.84
CA PHE A 55 -0.86 -1.99 -5.88
C PHE A 55 0.04 -0.77 -5.65
N LEU A 56 0.96 -0.86 -4.72
CA LEU A 56 1.87 0.24 -4.38
C LEU A 56 3.06 0.34 -5.35
N ASN A 57 3.13 -0.56 -6.33
CA ASN A 57 4.19 -0.59 -7.33
C ASN A 57 5.56 -0.88 -6.73
N PHE A 58 5.58 -1.68 -5.67
CA PHE A 58 6.81 -2.16 -5.03
C PHE A 58 7.33 -3.43 -5.70
N ILE A 59 6.46 -4.14 -6.40
CA ILE A 59 6.84 -5.28 -7.24
C ILE A 59 6.20 -5.14 -8.61
N ASP A 60 6.84 -5.72 -9.62
CA ASP A 60 6.32 -5.74 -10.98
C ASP A 60 5.41 -6.97 -11.21
N ILE A 61 4.96 -7.15 -12.45
CA ILE A 61 4.07 -8.25 -12.80
C ILE A 61 4.71 -9.63 -12.59
N ASN A 62 6.04 -9.69 -12.56
CA ASN A 62 6.79 -10.92 -12.31
C ASN A 62 7.20 -11.07 -10.85
N ALA A 63 6.58 -10.29 -9.96
CA ALA A 63 6.86 -10.28 -8.54
C ALA A 63 8.30 -9.90 -8.18
N ARG A 64 8.96 -9.15 -9.05
CA ARG A 64 10.32 -8.66 -8.80
C ARG A 64 10.29 -7.30 -8.11
N PRO A 65 11.15 -7.08 -7.10
CA PRO A 65 11.27 -5.77 -6.48
C PRO A 65 11.57 -4.67 -7.49
N THR A 66 10.85 -3.57 -7.37
CA THR A 66 11.06 -2.38 -8.20
C THR A 66 12.12 -1.48 -7.58
N PRO A 67 12.72 -0.54 -8.36
CA PRO A 67 13.61 0.48 -7.78
C PRO A 67 12.95 1.26 -6.64
N ARG A 68 11.64 1.54 -6.75
CA ARG A 68 10.86 2.23 -5.72
C ARG A 68 10.94 1.51 -4.37
N LEU A 69 10.77 0.18 -4.38
CA LEU A 69 10.87 -0.60 -3.15
C LEU A 69 12.28 -0.53 -2.58
N LYS A 70 13.29 -0.71 -3.43
CA LYS A 70 14.69 -0.68 -2.99
C LYS A 70 15.05 0.67 -2.35
N LEU A 71 14.60 1.76 -2.95
CA LEU A 71 14.83 3.10 -2.40
C LEU A 71 14.17 3.26 -1.04
N LEU A 72 12.94 2.76 -0.89
CA LEU A 72 12.24 2.83 0.38
C LEU A 72 12.96 2.02 1.47
N LEU A 73 13.33 0.79 1.15
CA LEU A 73 13.92 -0.13 2.14
C LEU A 73 15.28 0.37 2.65
N PHE A 74 16.09 0.98 1.79
CA PHE A 74 17.46 1.32 2.12
C PHE A 74 17.71 2.79 2.34
N SER A 75 16.65 3.60 2.43
CA SER A 75 16.77 5.02 2.77
C SER A 75 16.75 5.20 4.29
N ASP A 76 17.31 6.33 4.76
CA ASP A 76 17.20 6.70 6.16
C ASP A 76 15.77 7.15 6.50
N SER A 77 15.51 7.42 7.78
CA SER A 77 14.15 7.73 8.26
C SER A 77 13.57 8.99 7.61
N GLU A 78 14.40 9.99 7.35
CA GLU A 78 13.96 11.24 6.72
C GLU A 78 13.58 11.02 5.27
N HIS A 79 14.43 10.36 4.50
CA HIS A 79 14.15 10.04 3.12
C HIS A 79 13.02 9.02 2.99
N ARG A 80 12.85 8.13 3.98
CA ARG A 80 11.80 7.15 4.01
C ARG A 80 10.41 7.80 4.03
N THR A 81 10.22 8.83 4.85
CA THR A 81 8.96 9.58 4.88
C THR A 81 8.64 10.18 3.50
N ALA A 82 9.66 10.80 2.87
CA ALA A 82 9.51 11.34 1.53
C ALA A 82 9.16 10.28 0.49
N MET A 83 9.77 9.10 0.60
CA MET A 83 9.46 7.99 -0.31
C MET A 83 8.04 7.46 -0.11
N PHE A 84 7.58 7.35 1.14
CA PHE A 84 6.18 7.01 1.41
C PHE A 84 5.23 8.01 0.76
N ARG A 85 5.59 9.29 0.82
CA ARG A 85 4.76 10.34 0.22
C ARG A 85 4.67 10.20 -1.29
N VAL A 86 5.80 9.95 -1.96
CA VAL A 86 5.81 9.73 -3.41
C VAL A 86 4.91 8.55 -3.78
N VAL A 87 5.03 7.45 -3.04
CA VAL A 87 4.22 6.25 -3.27
C VAL A 87 2.74 6.54 -3.03
N ALA A 88 2.41 7.25 -1.94
CA ALA A 88 1.03 7.58 -1.61
C ALA A 88 0.40 8.45 -2.70
N GLU A 89 1.11 9.48 -3.16
CA GLU A 89 0.60 10.39 -4.18
C GLU A 89 0.35 9.70 -5.52
N ASP A 90 1.14 8.68 -5.83
CA ASP A 90 0.92 7.88 -7.02
C ASP A 90 -0.20 6.87 -6.83
N ALA A 91 -0.09 6.02 -5.80
CA ALA A 91 -1.02 4.91 -5.59
C ALA A 91 -2.42 5.37 -5.20
N TYR A 92 -2.51 6.43 -4.43
CA TYR A 92 -3.77 6.97 -3.93
C TYR A 92 -4.15 8.29 -4.60
N ALA A 93 -3.72 8.48 -5.85
CA ALA A 93 -4.06 9.68 -6.60
C ALA A 93 -5.57 9.89 -6.69
N PHE A 94 -6.35 8.81 -6.75
CA PHE A 94 -7.81 8.88 -6.82
C PHE A 94 -8.44 9.53 -5.58
N VAL A 95 -7.72 9.55 -4.45
CA VAL A 95 -8.14 10.25 -3.23
C VAL A 95 -7.40 11.57 -3.09
N LEU A 96 -6.06 11.52 -3.19
CA LEU A 96 -5.21 12.66 -2.85
C LEU A 96 -5.26 13.77 -3.90
N LYS A 97 -5.52 13.44 -5.15
CA LYS A 97 -5.59 14.39 -6.26
C LYS A 97 -7.02 14.63 -6.74
N GLY A 98 -8.00 14.16 -5.97
CA GLY A 98 -9.41 14.40 -6.27
C GLY A 98 -9.88 15.74 -5.70
N THR A 99 -11.18 15.94 -5.76
CA THR A 99 -11.81 17.18 -5.27
C THR A 99 -11.95 17.24 -3.75
N LEU A 100 -11.74 16.12 -3.07
CA LEU A 100 -11.92 16.01 -1.63
C LEU A 100 -10.75 16.66 -0.89
N SER A 101 -11.06 17.59 0.03
CA SER A 101 -10.05 18.16 0.91
C SER A 101 -9.86 17.23 2.11
N LEU A 102 -8.71 16.58 2.22
CA LEU A 102 -8.45 15.63 3.30
C LEU A 102 -8.45 16.27 4.67
N GLU A 103 -8.05 17.54 4.77
CA GLU A 103 -8.05 18.25 6.05
C GLU A 103 -9.45 18.39 6.64
N ASN A 104 -10.47 18.41 5.79
CA ASN A 104 -11.85 18.58 6.18
C ASN A 104 -12.71 17.34 5.89
N ALA A 105 -12.11 16.28 5.37
CA ALA A 105 -12.85 15.09 4.96
C ALA A 105 -13.27 14.27 6.17
N THR A 106 -14.51 13.78 6.13
CA THR A 106 -14.99 12.79 7.10
C THR A 106 -14.56 11.39 6.61
N TYR A 107 -14.59 10.44 7.54
CA TYR A 107 -14.35 9.04 7.21
C TYR A 107 -15.31 8.57 6.10
N ASN A 108 -16.59 8.91 6.20
CA ASN A 108 -17.58 8.49 5.22
C ASN A 108 -17.29 9.04 3.82
N GLN A 109 -16.76 10.26 3.73
CA GLN A 109 -16.39 10.84 2.45
C GLN A 109 -15.22 10.10 1.82
N ILE A 110 -14.21 9.73 2.62
CA ILE A 110 -13.07 8.95 2.14
C ILE A 110 -13.54 7.56 1.69
N GLU A 111 -14.36 6.89 2.52
CA GLU A 111 -14.92 5.59 2.20
C GLU A 111 -15.68 5.63 0.86
N GLN A 112 -16.45 6.67 0.65
CA GLN A 112 -17.22 6.84 -0.58
C GLN A 112 -16.32 6.93 -1.81
N VAL A 113 -15.18 7.63 -1.70
CA VAL A 113 -14.21 7.72 -2.80
C VAL A 113 -13.67 6.34 -3.15
N PHE A 114 -13.37 5.52 -2.14
CA PHE A 114 -12.91 4.14 -2.37
C PHE A 114 -13.98 3.30 -3.07
N LEU A 115 -15.22 3.41 -2.63
CA LEU A 115 -16.34 2.65 -3.21
C LEU A 115 -16.65 3.09 -4.65
N GLU A 116 -16.42 4.36 -4.98
CA GLU A 116 -16.63 4.86 -6.34
C GLU A 116 -15.56 4.40 -7.31
N ASN A 117 -14.36 4.10 -6.82
CA ASN A 117 -13.22 3.75 -7.67
C ASN A 117 -12.93 2.25 -7.73
N TYR A 118 -13.39 1.47 -6.76
CA TYR A 118 -13.12 0.05 -6.68
C TYR A 118 -14.36 -0.72 -6.26
N ASN A 119 -14.51 -1.92 -6.81
CA ASN A 119 -15.62 -2.80 -6.44
C ASN A 119 -15.26 -3.53 -5.14
N LEU A 120 -15.64 -2.94 -4.01
CA LEU A 120 -15.27 -3.42 -2.67
C LEU A 120 -16.52 -3.75 -1.86
N LYS A 121 -16.45 -4.83 -1.08
CA LYS A 121 -17.40 -5.07 -0.01
C LYS A 121 -17.15 -4.07 1.10
N ILE A 122 -18.18 -3.75 1.88
CA ILE A 122 -18.09 -2.67 2.87
C ILE A 122 -17.00 -2.93 3.91
N ASP A 123 -16.88 -4.15 4.42
CA ASP A 123 -15.86 -4.48 5.42
C ASP A 123 -14.45 -4.45 4.83
N THR A 124 -14.28 -4.88 3.59
CA THR A 124 -13.00 -4.75 2.89
C THR A 124 -12.66 -3.29 2.66
N CYS A 125 -13.64 -2.48 2.27
CA CYS A 125 -13.46 -1.05 2.09
C CYS A 125 -12.97 -0.38 3.37
N GLN A 126 -13.55 -0.73 4.51
CA GLN A 126 -13.13 -0.18 5.80
C GLN A 126 -11.67 -0.49 6.10
N ARG A 127 -11.22 -1.69 5.78
CA ARG A 127 -9.80 -2.04 5.93
C ARG A 127 -8.90 -1.30 4.96
N CYS A 128 -9.36 -1.10 3.73
CA CYS A 128 -8.64 -0.31 2.73
C CYS A 128 -8.45 1.13 3.20
N VAL A 129 -9.51 1.74 3.74
CA VAL A 129 -9.44 3.12 4.24
C VAL A 129 -8.50 3.20 5.43
N LYS A 130 -8.56 2.23 6.34
CA LYS A 130 -7.67 2.20 7.50
C LYS A 130 -6.21 2.10 7.09
N PHE A 131 -5.88 1.23 6.13
CA PHE A 131 -4.52 1.12 5.62
C PHE A 131 -4.10 2.45 4.97
N PHE A 132 -4.96 3.03 4.15
CA PHE A 132 -4.70 4.31 3.50
C PHE A 132 -4.38 5.40 4.52
N GLU A 133 -5.18 5.50 5.59
CA GLU A 133 -4.96 6.51 6.62
C GLU A 133 -3.59 6.33 7.31
N GLN A 134 -3.26 5.09 7.67
CA GLN A 134 -2.00 4.81 8.35
C GLN A 134 -0.80 4.98 7.42
N PHE A 135 -0.93 4.56 6.16
CA PHE A 135 0.12 4.77 5.16
C PHE A 135 0.36 6.26 4.91
N SER A 136 -0.72 7.02 4.76
CA SER A 136 -0.64 8.46 4.54
C SER A 136 -0.02 9.19 5.73
N LYS A 137 -0.33 8.75 6.95
CA LYS A 137 0.28 9.29 8.15
C LYS A 137 1.79 9.06 8.14
N ALA A 138 2.23 7.86 7.75
CA ALA A 138 3.65 7.54 7.61
C ALA A 138 4.31 8.39 6.52
N ALA A 139 3.54 8.85 5.55
CA ALA A 139 4.00 9.72 4.46
C ALA A 139 3.99 11.21 4.84
N GLY A 140 3.60 11.54 6.07
CA GLY A 140 3.52 12.93 6.53
C GLY A 140 2.32 13.69 5.97
N ILE A 141 1.27 12.97 5.54
CA ILE A 141 0.05 13.59 5.01
C ILE A 141 -0.95 13.76 6.15
N SER A 142 -1.45 14.98 6.33
CA SER A 142 -2.37 15.31 7.41
C SER A 142 -3.81 15.07 7.03
N PHE A 143 -4.59 14.58 7.99
CA PHE A 143 -6.05 14.50 7.92
C PHE A 143 -6.66 15.43 8.95
N GLY A 144 -7.89 15.85 8.69
CA GLY A 144 -8.65 16.67 9.60
C GLY A 144 -9.11 15.94 10.85
#